data_c4b001290828979958f5ec694c3af4dc
#
_entry.id   c4b001290828979958f5ec694c3af4dc
#
_cell.length_a   1.000
_cell.length_b   1.000
_cell.length_c   1.000
_cell.angle_alpha   90.00
_cell.angle_beta   90.00
_cell.angle_gamma   90.00
#
_symmetry.space_group_name_H-M   'P 1'
#
loop_
_entity.id
_entity.type
_entity.pdbx_description
1 polymer ?
#
loop_
_entity_poly.entity_id
_entity_poly.type
_entity_poly.pdbx_seq_one_letter_code
_entity_poly.pdbx_strand_id
1 'polypeptide(L)'
;LYGLAAALSAWVSGVVAEIITPRKAMMIGFVLWCVFHVLFLVFGLGRANYALILLFYGIRGLAYPLFLYSFIVAIIHNVRSDSSSSALGWFWAVYSVGIGVFGSYIPSFTIPHIGEMGTLWLALVFCATGGIIALVSMRHTETPRHMQNLTTREKLAELGRAATLLYTNRSILFSSIVRIINTLSLFGFA
;
A
#
# COMPACT_ATOMS: atom_id res chain seq x y z
N LEU A 1 3.11 11.86 -10.60
CA LEU A 1 1.69 11.52 -10.47
C LEU A 1 1.49 10.35 -9.49
N TYR A 2 2.20 9.23 -9.66
CA TYR A 2 2.12 8.06 -8.76
C TYR A 2 2.33 8.43 -7.28
N GLY A 3 3.40 9.18 -6.96
CA GLY A 3 3.71 9.58 -5.58
C GLY A 3 2.63 10.44 -4.93
N LEU A 4 2.03 11.37 -5.68
CA LEU A 4 0.90 12.17 -5.18
C LEU A 4 -0.34 11.32 -4.95
N ALA A 5 -0.66 10.43 -5.88
CA ALA A 5 -1.77 9.49 -5.74
C ALA A 5 -1.55 8.57 -4.54
N ALA A 6 -0.33 8.05 -4.36
CA ALA A 6 0.03 7.21 -3.21
C ALA A 6 -0.07 7.96 -1.88
N ALA A 7 0.37 9.23 -1.81
CA ALA A 7 0.27 10.04 -0.61
C ALA A 7 -1.19 10.32 -0.20
N LEU A 8 -2.05 10.67 -1.17
CA LEU A 8 -3.48 10.86 -0.93
C LEU A 8 -4.15 9.55 -0.48
N SER A 9 -3.84 8.45 -1.16
CA SER A 9 -4.37 7.14 -0.79
C SER A 9 -3.90 6.68 0.60
N ALA A 10 -2.64 6.93 0.95
CA ALA A 10 -2.10 6.57 2.25
C ALA A 10 -2.85 7.24 3.41
N TRP A 11 -3.17 8.52 3.25
CA TRP A 11 -3.96 9.27 4.22
C TRP A 11 -5.36 8.67 4.42
N VAL A 12 -6.03 8.32 3.33
CA VAL A 12 -7.41 7.79 3.38
C VAL A 12 -7.44 6.30 3.77
N SER A 13 -6.42 5.53 3.41
CA SER A 13 -6.42 4.07 3.51
C SER A 13 -6.59 3.54 4.94
N GLY A 14 -5.99 4.20 5.93
CA GLY A 14 -6.13 3.82 7.32
C GLY A 14 -7.60 3.86 7.77
N VAL A 15 -8.27 4.97 7.50
CA VAL A 15 -9.69 5.15 7.87
C VAL A 15 -10.61 4.27 7.03
N VAL A 16 -10.33 4.11 5.74
CA VAL A 16 -11.10 3.20 4.87
C VAL A 16 -11.01 1.76 5.38
N ALA A 17 -9.84 1.29 5.81
CA ALA A 17 -9.66 -0.04 6.39
C ALA A 17 -10.51 -0.26 7.65
N GLU A 18 -10.69 0.78 8.45
CA GLU A 18 -11.53 0.72 9.65
C GLU A 18 -13.02 0.80 9.31
N ILE A 19 -13.43 1.54 8.26
CA ILE A 19 -14.82 1.68 7.84
C ILE A 19 -15.39 0.40 7.24
N ILE A 20 -14.66 -0.21 6.28
CA ILE A 20 -15.16 -1.33 5.46
C ILE A 20 -14.60 -2.70 5.87
N THR A 21 -13.80 -2.79 6.86
CA THR A 21 -12.96 -3.89 7.31
C THR A 21 -11.59 -3.93 6.61
N PRO A 22 -10.51 -4.21 7.37
CA PRO A 22 -9.16 -4.29 6.79
C PRO A 22 -9.08 -5.28 5.64
N ARG A 23 -9.71 -6.44 5.76
CA ARG A 23 -9.70 -7.47 4.71
C ARG A 23 -10.38 -7.02 3.42
N LYS A 24 -11.53 -6.35 3.49
CA LYS A 24 -12.22 -5.83 2.30
C LYS A 24 -11.40 -4.73 1.64
N ALA A 25 -10.81 -3.84 2.42
CA ALA A 25 -9.95 -2.78 1.91
C ALA A 25 -8.69 -3.36 1.24
N MET A 26 -8.05 -4.39 1.84
CA MET A 26 -6.96 -5.14 1.20
C MET A 26 -7.39 -5.76 -0.13
N MET A 27 -8.55 -6.42 -0.18
CA MET A 27 -9.05 -7.05 -1.39
C MET A 27 -9.30 -6.03 -2.50
N ILE A 28 -9.91 -4.88 -2.18
CA ILE A 28 -10.12 -3.79 -3.13
C ILE A 28 -8.79 -3.25 -3.65
N GLY A 29 -7.84 -2.94 -2.76
CA GLY A 29 -6.51 -2.46 -3.13
C GLY A 29 -5.77 -3.47 -4.01
N PHE A 30 -5.81 -4.75 -3.66
CA PHE A 30 -5.19 -5.83 -4.43
C PHE A 30 -5.77 -5.98 -5.83
N VAL A 31 -7.10 -6.06 -5.94
CA VAL A 31 -7.78 -6.19 -7.25
C VAL A 31 -7.51 -4.97 -8.13
N LEU A 32 -7.66 -3.77 -7.57
CA LEU A 32 -7.34 -2.54 -8.30
C LEU A 32 -5.89 -2.54 -8.78
N TRP A 33 -4.94 -2.90 -7.92
CA TRP A 33 -3.53 -2.95 -8.31
C TRP A 33 -3.28 -3.94 -9.45
N CYS A 34 -3.80 -5.17 -9.36
CA CYS A 34 -3.63 -6.19 -10.40
C CYS A 34 -4.25 -5.76 -11.74
N VAL A 35 -5.51 -5.28 -11.71
CA VAL A 35 -6.23 -4.85 -12.92
C VAL A 35 -5.48 -3.70 -13.60
N PHE A 36 -5.15 -2.65 -12.85
CA PHE A 36 -4.46 -1.49 -13.43
C PHE A 36 -3.00 -1.78 -13.78
N HIS A 37 -2.37 -2.78 -13.19
CA HIS A 37 -1.07 -3.26 -13.67
C HIS A 37 -1.18 -3.94 -15.04
N VAL A 38 -2.17 -4.80 -15.23
CA VAL A 38 -2.42 -5.42 -16.55
C VAL A 38 -2.76 -4.36 -17.61
N LEU A 39 -3.65 -3.42 -17.28
CA LEU A 39 -3.99 -2.33 -18.20
C LEU A 39 -2.78 -1.47 -18.55
N PHE A 40 -1.92 -1.19 -17.58
CA PHE A 40 -0.66 -0.47 -17.76
C PHE A 40 0.28 -1.22 -18.74
N LEU A 41 0.43 -2.55 -18.60
CA LEU A 41 1.28 -3.35 -19.47
C LEU A 41 0.71 -3.43 -20.90
N VAL A 42 -0.58 -3.75 -21.03
CA VAL A 42 -1.20 -4.03 -22.33
C VAL A 42 -1.50 -2.75 -23.11
N PHE A 43 -2.14 -1.78 -22.48
CA PHE A 43 -2.62 -0.57 -23.16
C PHE A 43 -1.70 0.64 -22.99
N GLY A 44 -0.96 0.71 -21.89
CA GLY A 44 0.04 1.73 -21.67
C GLY A 44 1.31 1.43 -22.46
N LEU A 45 2.10 0.49 -21.98
CA LEU A 45 3.40 0.13 -22.56
C LEU A 45 3.24 -0.58 -23.90
N GLY A 46 2.34 -1.55 -24.01
CA GLY A 46 2.16 -2.32 -25.26
C GLY A 46 1.70 -1.50 -26.45
N ARG A 47 1.04 -0.34 -26.23
CA ARG A 47 0.66 0.62 -27.29
C ARG A 47 1.51 1.89 -27.30
N ALA A 48 2.53 1.98 -26.46
CA ALA A 48 3.38 3.16 -26.29
C ALA A 48 2.57 4.47 -26.10
N ASN A 49 1.42 4.39 -25.42
CA ASN A 49 0.53 5.53 -25.20
C ASN A 49 0.84 6.19 -23.85
N TYR A 50 1.52 7.32 -23.90
CA TYR A 50 1.99 8.04 -22.72
C TYR A 50 0.84 8.48 -21.78
N ALA A 51 -0.30 8.90 -22.32
CA ALA A 51 -1.45 9.31 -21.51
C ALA A 51 -2.03 8.13 -20.72
N LEU A 52 -2.15 6.96 -21.36
CA LEU A 52 -2.61 5.73 -20.68
C LEU A 52 -1.59 5.21 -19.66
N ILE A 53 -0.29 5.34 -19.96
CA ILE A 53 0.78 5.03 -19.00
C ILE A 53 0.60 5.86 -17.75
N LEU A 54 0.48 7.18 -17.87
CA LEU A 54 0.31 8.07 -16.73
C LEU A 54 -0.98 7.79 -15.94
N LEU A 55 -2.08 7.56 -16.65
CA LEU A 55 -3.38 7.26 -16.05
C LEU A 55 -3.33 5.98 -15.21
N PHE A 56 -2.95 4.86 -15.84
CA PHE A 56 -2.97 3.56 -15.16
C PHE A 56 -1.91 3.48 -14.06
N TYR A 57 -0.74 4.07 -14.28
CA TYR A 57 0.30 4.14 -13.26
C TYR A 57 -0.12 5.01 -12.06
N GLY A 58 -0.82 6.11 -12.31
CA GLY A 58 -1.39 6.97 -11.27
C GLY A 58 -2.43 6.24 -10.42
N ILE A 59 -3.36 5.51 -11.06
CA ILE A 59 -4.39 4.74 -10.34
C ILE A 59 -3.76 3.59 -9.52
N ARG A 60 -2.71 2.95 -10.02
CA ARG A 60 -1.93 1.99 -9.22
C ARG A 60 -1.35 2.62 -7.96
N GLY A 61 -0.96 3.90 -8.04
CA GLY A 61 -0.51 4.67 -6.88
C GLY A 61 -1.57 4.78 -5.78
N LEU A 62 -2.87 4.78 -6.12
CA LEU A 62 -3.96 4.73 -5.13
C LEU A 62 -4.15 3.32 -4.54
N ALA A 63 -4.01 2.30 -5.35
CA ALA A 63 -4.29 0.91 -4.97
C ALA A 63 -3.26 0.35 -3.97
N TYR A 64 -1.98 0.67 -4.15
CA TYR A 64 -0.90 0.14 -3.32
C TYR A 64 -1.00 0.52 -1.84
N PRO A 65 -1.16 1.81 -1.46
CA PRO A 65 -1.30 2.17 -0.05
C PRO A 65 -2.57 1.60 0.57
N LEU A 66 -3.66 1.50 -0.19
CA LEU A 66 -4.89 0.91 0.30
C LEU A 66 -4.68 -0.55 0.73
N PHE A 67 -3.95 -1.34 -0.06
CA PHE A 67 -3.56 -2.70 0.33
C PHE A 67 -2.62 -2.71 1.54
N LEU A 68 -1.52 -1.93 1.47
CA LEU A 68 -0.46 -1.93 2.47
C LEU A 68 -0.95 -1.52 3.86
N TYR A 69 -1.64 -0.37 3.96
CA TYR A 69 -2.10 0.13 5.26
C TYR A 69 -3.23 -0.73 5.83
N SER A 70 -4.12 -1.25 4.99
CA SER A 70 -5.12 -2.20 5.43
C SER A 70 -4.50 -3.50 5.95
N PHE A 71 -3.40 -3.95 5.35
CA PHE A 71 -2.64 -5.10 5.84
C PHE A 71 -1.98 -4.82 7.19
N ILE A 72 -1.39 -3.63 7.39
CA ILE A 72 -0.85 -3.21 8.69
C ILE A 72 -1.94 -3.18 9.76
N VAL A 73 -3.10 -2.61 9.45
CA VAL A 73 -4.26 -2.59 10.37
C VAL A 73 -4.69 -4.01 10.71
N ALA A 74 -4.75 -4.90 9.71
CA ALA A 74 -5.07 -6.31 9.92
C ALA A 74 -4.05 -7.02 10.84
N ILE A 75 -2.75 -6.75 10.68
CA ILE A 75 -1.71 -7.29 11.57
C ILE A 75 -1.96 -6.83 13.01
N ILE A 76 -2.14 -5.53 13.24
CA ILE A 76 -2.35 -4.96 14.58
C ILE A 76 -3.56 -5.59 15.27
N HIS A 77 -4.64 -5.85 14.51
CA HIS A 77 -5.87 -6.44 15.06
C HIS A 77 -5.75 -7.94 15.36
N ASN A 78 -4.87 -8.66 14.67
CA ASN A 78 -4.69 -10.11 14.85
C ASN A 78 -3.58 -10.48 15.83
N VAL A 79 -2.76 -9.50 16.23
CA VAL A 79 -1.65 -9.72 17.17
C VAL A 79 -2.01 -9.17 18.53
N ARG A 80 -1.53 -9.82 19.60
CA ARG A 80 -1.71 -9.33 21.00
C ARG A 80 -1.06 -7.96 21.15
N SER A 81 -1.67 -7.11 21.97
CA SER A 81 -1.23 -5.73 22.18
C SER A 81 0.22 -5.61 22.67
N ASP A 82 0.70 -6.56 23.44
CA ASP A 82 2.07 -6.64 23.95
C ASP A 82 3.11 -6.97 22.84
N SER A 83 2.68 -7.60 21.76
CA SER A 83 3.54 -8.05 20.64
C SER A 83 3.38 -7.23 19.37
N SER A 84 2.50 -6.22 19.37
CA SER A 84 2.19 -5.40 18.18
C SER A 84 3.42 -4.67 17.62
N SER A 85 4.25 -4.10 18.51
CA SER A 85 5.48 -3.40 18.10
C SER A 85 6.48 -4.34 17.43
N SER A 86 6.63 -5.57 17.96
CA SER A 86 7.50 -6.57 17.35
C SER A 86 6.99 -7.04 15.99
N ALA A 87 5.67 -7.26 15.87
CA ALA A 87 5.06 -7.66 14.62
C ALA A 87 5.23 -6.59 13.52
N LEU A 88 5.07 -5.31 13.88
CA LEU A 88 5.33 -4.21 12.97
C LEU A 88 6.81 -4.09 12.60
N GLY A 89 7.72 -4.31 13.55
CA GLY A 89 9.16 -4.34 13.29
C GLY A 89 9.52 -5.43 12.26
N TRP A 90 9.01 -6.64 12.44
CA TRP A 90 9.17 -7.74 11.48
C TRP A 90 8.56 -7.43 10.12
N PHE A 91 7.35 -6.85 10.09
CA PHE A 91 6.73 -6.42 8.84
C PHE A 91 7.63 -5.46 8.06
N TRP A 92 8.15 -4.42 8.72
CA TRP A 92 9.03 -3.45 8.04
C TRP A 92 10.37 -4.03 7.65
N ALA A 93 10.94 -4.95 8.44
CA ALA A 93 12.18 -5.66 8.08
C ALA A 93 12.00 -6.49 6.81
N VAL A 94 10.96 -7.33 6.75
CA VAL A 94 10.66 -8.15 5.56
C VAL A 94 10.30 -7.27 4.35
N TYR A 95 9.54 -6.21 4.56
CA TYR A 95 9.21 -5.23 3.52
C TYR A 95 10.48 -4.59 2.92
N SER A 96 11.45 -4.20 3.78
CA SER A 96 12.71 -3.61 3.34
C SER A 96 13.57 -4.62 2.56
N VAL A 97 13.62 -5.88 2.99
CA VAL A 97 14.27 -6.96 2.22
C VAL A 97 13.56 -7.18 0.88
N GLY A 98 12.23 -7.18 0.86
CA GLY A 98 11.45 -7.31 -0.37
C GLY A 98 11.78 -6.24 -1.40
N ILE A 99 11.81 -4.98 -1.00
CA ILE A 99 12.11 -3.85 -1.90
C ILE A 99 13.60 -3.73 -2.18
N GLY A 100 14.43 -3.72 -1.15
CA GLY A 100 15.84 -3.42 -1.27
C GLY A 100 16.65 -4.57 -1.91
N VAL A 101 16.33 -5.82 -1.54
CA VAL A 101 17.06 -6.98 -2.05
C VAL A 101 16.34 -7.56 -3.27
N PHE A 102 15.16 -8.10 -3.09
CA PHE A 102 14.46 -8.78 -4.19
C PHE A 102 14.02 -7.82 -5.30
N GLY A 103 13.57 -6.60 -4.94
CA GLY A 103 13.16 -5.58 -5.91
C GLY A 103 14.30 -5.10 -6.82
N SER A 104 15.56 -5.21 -6.38
CA SER A 104 16.73 -4.84 -7.17
C SER A 104 17.37 -6.04 -7.87
N TYR A 105 17.58 -7.15 -7.16
CA TYR A 105 18.30 -8.30 -7.71
C TYR A 105 17.47 -9.10 -8.73
N ILE A 106 16.16 -9.28 -8.49
CA ILE A 106 15.33 -10.04 -9.44
C ILE A 106 15.30 -9.37 -10.83
N PRO A 107 15.00 -8.05 -10.96
CA PRO A 107 15.08 -7.39 -12.26
C PRO A 107 16.46 -7.46 -12.90
N SER A 108 17.53 -7.28 -12.13
CA SER A 108 18.91 -7.37 -12.67
C SER A 108 19.22 -8.73 -13.30
N PHE A 109 18.63 -9.79 -12.77
CA PHE A 109 18.77 -11.14 -13.30
C PHE A 109 17.77 -11.43 -14.44
N THR A 110 16.52 -11.00 -14.30
CA THR A 110 15.45 -11.39 -15.24
C THR A 110 15.45 -10.55 -16.52
N ILE A 111 15.78 -9.25 -16.47
CA ILE A 111 15.80 -8.38 -17.65
C ILE A 111 16.70 -8.91 -18.76
N PRO A 112 17.94 -9.37 -18.51
CA PRO A 112 18.80 -9.93 -19.54
C PRO A 112 18.26 -11.22 -20.17
N HIS A 113 17.40 -11.98 -19.48
CA HIS A 113 16.92 -13.31 -19.92
C HIS A 113 15.54 -13.26 -20.57
N ILE A 114 14.61 -12.46 -20.03
CA ILE A 114 13.20 -12.40 -20.47
C ILE A 114 12.76 -11.00 -20.88
N GLY A 115 13.69 -10.03 -20.88
CA GLY A 115 13.43 -8.65 -21.23
C GLY A 115 12.66 -7.87 -20.16
N GLU A 116 12.53 -6.56 -20.37
CA GLU A 116 11.82 -5.66 -19.44
C GLU A 116 10.34 -6.03 -19.32
N MET A 117 9.67 -6.27 -20.45
CA MET A 117 8.24 -6.62 -20.46
C MET A 117 7.98 -7.96 -19.75
N GLY A 118 8.82 -8.97 -19.96
CA GLY A 118 8.74 -10.25 -19.27
C GLY A 118 8.94 -10.11 -17.76
N THR A 119 9.90 -9.27 -17.35
CA THR A 119 10.14 -8.96 -15.93
C THR A 119 8.94 -8.27 -15.26
N LEU A 120 8.26 -7.36 -15.98
CA LEU A 120 7.05 -6.72 -15.46
C LEU A 120 5.87 -7.70 -15.30
N TRP A 121 5.71 -8.65 -16.23
CA TRP A 121 4.73 -9.73 -16.06
C TRP A 121 5.09 -10.66 -14.90
N LEU A 122 6.36 -10.97 -14.71
CA LEU A 122 6.84 -11.73 -13.55
C LEU A 122 6.55 -11.02 -12.23
N ALA A 123 6.72 -9.70 -12.19
CA ALA A 123 6.34 -8.88 -11.02
C ALA A 123 4.85 -8.99 -10.69
N LEU A 124 3.97 -9.05 -11.71
CA LEU A 124 2.54 -9.30 -11.49
C LEU A 124 2.29 -10.65 -10.83
N VAL A 125 2.99 -11.71 -11.26
CA VAL A 125 2.85 -13.06 -10.69
C VAL A 125 3.26 -13.06 -9.22
N PHE A 126 4.39 -12.44 -8.87
CA PHE A 126 4.83 -12.33 -7.47
C PHE A 126 3.85 -11.54 -6.61
N CYS A 127 3.39 -10.38 -7.10
CA CYS A 127 2.42 -9.57 -6.38
C CYS A 127 1.06 -10.30 -6.23
N ALA A 128 0.60 -10.98 -7.28
CA ALA A 128 -0.64 -11.76 -7.22
C ALA A 128 -0.54 -12.89 -6.20
N THR A 129 0.56 -13.65 -6.22
CA THR A 129 0.81 -14.73 -5.28
C THR A 129 0.88 -14.21 -3.83
N GLY A 130 1.66 -13.16 -3.59
CA GLY A 130 1.79 -12.54 -2.27
C GLY A 130 0.45 -11.97 -1.76
N GLY A 131 -0.30 -11.30 -2.63
CA GLY A 131 -1.61 -10.75 -2.30
C GLY A 131 -2.64 -11.83 -1.96
N ILE A 132 -2.67 -12.93 -2.70
CA ILE A 132 -3.53 -14.08 -2.41
C ILE A 132 -3.17 -14.71 -1.06
N ILE A 133 -1.88 -14.94 -0.79
CA ILE A 133 -1.40 -15.48 0.49
C ILE A 133 -1.85 -14.56 1.64
N ALA A 134 -1.66 -13.25 1.50
CA ALA A 134 -2.06 -12.28 2.53
C ALA A 134 -3.58 -12.32 2.78
N LEU A 135 -4.40 -12.33 1.72
CA LEU A 135 -5.86 -12.38 1.84
C LEU A 135 -6.38 -13.70 2.43
N VAL A 136 -5.71 -14.81 2.14
CA VAL A 136 -6.06 -16.12 2.71
C VAL A 136 -5.65 -16.20 4.17
N SER A 137 -4.47 -15.68 4.53
CA SER A 137 -3.97 -15.67 5.91
C SER A 137 -4.81 -14.79 6.84
N MET A 138 -5.36 -13.68 6.31
CA MET A 138 -6.14 -12.71 7.08
C MET A 138 -7.66 -12.95 7.01
N ARG A 139 -8.10 -14.23 7.07
CA ARG A 139 -9.53 -14.59 6.88
C ARG A 139 -10.47 -14.07 7.97
N HIS A 140 -9.99 -13.90 9.20
CA HIS A 140 -10.82 -13.61 10.38
C HIS A 140 -10.63 -12.20 10.93
N THR A 141 -10.27 -11.23 10.09
CA THR A 141 -10.11 -9.84 10.54
C THR A 141 -11.47 -9.15 10.63
N GLU A 142 -11.95 -8.93 11.84
CA GLU A 142 -13.21 -8.24 12.12
C GLU A 142 -13.05 -6.71 12.09
N THR A 143 -14.17 -6.00 11.89
CA THR A 143 -14.18 -4.54 12.03
C THR A 143 -13.96 -4.16 13.50
N PRO A 144 -13.14 -3.15 13.81
CA PRO A 144 -12.96 -2.67 15.17
C PRO A 144 -14.30 -2.36 15.84
N ARG A 145 -14.48 -2.82 17.06
CA ARG A 145 -15.75 -2.63 17.83
C ARG A 145 -16.17 -1.17 17.91
N HIS A 146 -15.19 -0.26 18.03
CA HIS A 146 -15.42 1.18 18.07
C HIS A 146 -16.11 1.72 16.79
N MET A 147 -15.78 1.18 15.64
CA MET A 147 -16.31 1.62 14.34
C MET A 147 -17.62 0.95 13.92
N GLN A 148 -18.01 -0.14 14.60
CA GLN A 148 -19.22 -0.89 14.22
C GLN A 148 -20.50 -0.08 14.42
N ASN A 149 -20.54 0.79 15.44
CA ASN A 149 -21.72 1.54 15.85
C ASN A 149 -21.78 2.98 15.25
N LEU A 150 -20.76 3.41 14.50
CA LEU A 150 -20.72 4.74 13.92
C LEU A 150 -21.47 4.80 12.58
N THR A 151 -22.22 5.88 12.39
CA THR A 151 -22.85 6.20 11.10
C THR A 151 -21.77 6.57 10.07
N THR A 152 -22.10 6.47 8.77
CA THR A 152 -21.19 6.83 7.67
C THR A 152 -20.70 8.28 7.78
N ARG A 153 -21.53 9.18 8.28
CA ARG A 153 -21.17 10.59 8.48
C ARG A 153 -20.16 10.78 9.60
N GLU A 154 -20.30 10.04 10.69
CA GLU A 154 -19.33 10.04 11.81
C GLU A 154 -17.99 9.44 11.40
N LYS A 155 -18.02 8.38 10.61
CA LYS A 155 -16.81 7.77 10.03
C LYS A 155 -16.06 8.74 9.11
N LEU A 156 -16.76 9.52 8.29
CA LEU A 156 -16.17 10.59 7.48
C LEU A 156 -15.64 11.75 8.31
N ALA A 157 -16.28 12.07 9.45
CA ALA A 157 -15.76 13.06 10.37
C ALA A 157 -14.44 12.66 11.03
N GLU A 158 -14.22 11.36 11.25
CA GLU A 158 -12.93 10.81 11.73
C GLU A 158 -11.79 11.08 10.75
N LEU A 159 -12.04 11.04 9.42
CA LEU A 159 -11.06 11.46 8.40
C LEU A 159 -10.62 12.91 8.61
N GLY A 160 -11.55 13.81 8.86
CA GLY A 160 -11.25 15.21 9.15
C GLY A 160 -10.44 15.37 10.44
N ARG A 161 -10.78 14.64 11.50
CA ARG A 161 -10.01 14.63 12.76
C ARG A 161 -8.60 14.07 12.58
N ALA A 162 -8.44 13.01 11.80
CA ALA A 162 -7.12 12.47 11.50
C ALA A 162 -6.20 13.50 10.82
N ALA A 163 -6.73 14.36 9.94
CA ALA A 163 -5.98 15.45 9.34
C ALA A 163 -5.59 16.52 10.39
N THR A 164 -6.48 16.84 11.33
CA THR A 164 -6.16 17.85 12.38
C THR A 164 -5.12 17.34 13.37
N LEU A 165 -4.98 16.03 13.59
CA LEU A 165 -3.93 15.47 14.46
C LEU A 165 -2.51 15.82 14.00
N LEU A 166 -2.31 16.02 12.71
CA LEU A 166 -1.01 16.43 12.15
C LEU A 166 -0.57 17.79 12.68
N TYR A 167 -1.51 18.71 12.93
CA TYR A 167 -1.25 20.06 13.42
C TYR A 167 -1.38 20.20 14.94
N THR A 168 -2.21 19.36 15.57
CA THR A 168 -2.47 19.44 17.02
C THR A 168 -1.48 18.63 17.84
N ASN A 169 -0.90 17.56 17.29
CA ASN A 169 0.06 16.72 18.00
C ASN A 169 1.48 16.89 17.46
N ARG A 170 2.33 17.59 18.24
CA ARG A 170 3.73 17.86 17.88
C ARG A 170 4.53 16.59 17.57
N SER A 171 4.29 15.49 18.28
CA SER A 171 5.01 14.23 18.05
C SER A 171 4.68 13.65 16.67
N ILE A 172 3.41 13.73 16.24
CA ILE A 172 2.98 13.28 14.92
C ILE A 172 3.57 14.19 13.85
N LEU A 173 3.58 15.50 14.04
CA LEU A 173 4.19 16.47 13.11
C LEU A 173 5.68 16.18 12.93
N PHE A 174 6.45 16.07 14.02
CA PHE A 174 7.88 15.77 13.95
C PHE A 174 8.17 14.42 13.30
N SER A 175 7.42 13.38 13.65
CA SER A 175 7.55 12.05 13.01
C SER A 175 7.28 12.11 11.50
N SER A 176 6.29 12.91 11.09
CA SER A 176 5.97 13.10 9.67
C SER A 176 7.08 13.84 8.92
N ILE A 177 7.67 14.89 9.52
CA ILE A 177 8.80 15.62 8.96
C ILE A 177 10.02 14.70 8.80
N VAL A 178 10.36 13.94 9.85
CA VAL A 178 11.46 12.96 9.80
C VAL A 178 11.21 11.93 8.71
N ARG A 179 9.97 11.44 8.56
CA ARG A 179 9.60 10.50 7.50
C ARG A 179 9.77 11.07 6.11
N ILE A 180 9.36 12.34 5.90
CA ILE A 180 9.54 13.04 4.62
C ILE A 180 11.03 13.15 4.29
N ILE A 181 11.86 13.60 5.24
CA ILE A 181 13.30 13.74 5.04
C ILE A 181 13.95 12.40 4.70
N ASN A 182 13.62 11.32 5.44
CA ASN A 182 14.13 9.98 5.16
C ASN A 182 13.70 9.47 3.79
N THR A 183 12.46 9.71 3.40
CA THR A 183 11.95 9.28 2.09
C THR A 183 12.63 10.06 0.95
N LEU A 184 12.82 11.36 1.10
CA LEU A 184 13.57 12.19 0.14
C LEU A 184 15.02 11.71 0.02
N SER A 185 15.66 11.37 1.14
CA SER A 185 17.04 10.87 1.15
C SER A 185 17.16 9.52 0.40
N LEU A 186 16.20 8.62 0.59
CA LEU A 186 16.21 7.29 -0.04
C LEU A 186 15.87 7.31 -1.55
N PHE A 187 14.94 8.18 -1.96
CA PHE A 187 14.40 8.17 -3.33
C PHE A 187 14.76 9.41 -4.16
N GLY A 188 15.24 10.47 -3.52
CA GLY A 188 15.62 11.71 -4.19
C GLY A 188 17.07 11.76 -4.65
N PHE A 189 17.93 10.89 -4.09
CA PHE A 189 19.37 10.83 -4.38
C PHE A 189 19.82 9.46 -4.90
N ALA A 190 18.92 8.54 -5.18
CA ALA A 190 19.15 7.26 -5.83
C ALA A 190 18.82 7.34 -7.32
#